data_f8d91cdd363c55928b608af4c0773358
#
_entry.id   f8d91cdd363c55928b608af4c0773358
#
_cell.length_a   1.000
_cell.length_b   1.000
_cell.length_c   1.000
_cell.angle_alpha   90.00
_cell.angle_beta   90.00
_cell.angle_gamma   90.00
#
_symmetry.space_group_name_H-M   'P 1'
#
loop_
_entity.id
_entity.type
_entity.pdbx_description
1 polymer ?
#
loop_
_entity_poly.entity_id
_entity_poly.type
_entity_poly.pdbx_seq_one_letter_code
_entity_poly.pdbx_strand_id
1 'polypeptide(L)'
;MEMEIKQRLLPDGRPNKPSKPMTPQYITIHNTDNTKPDATAESHSRYVLNGSGGRQASWHYTVDDNEVYQHLRDNEQGWHCTDGNGPGNSTSIGIEICMYDEMNEEVAWKNAAWLVAKLLKRHGLTLQRVVPHGHWTKKNCPSRILPHWSKFLNMIDREMISQNNPQPAPKPDTQPGNVTIELEGEQVKDGILINGVTYAPVRSIAEACGLQVGWDQVGKKVTLTKGAVK
;
A
#
# COMPACT_ATOMS: atom_id res chain seq x y z
N MET A 1 1.30 -13.04 -10.89
CA MET A 1 0.01 -13.54 -10.36
C MET A 1 -0.77 -12.35 -9.85
N GLU A 2 -2.07 -12.29 -10.17
CA GLU A 2 -2.95 -11.27 -9.59
C GLU A 2 -3.19 -11.62 -8.12
N MET A 3 -3.09 -10.62 -7.22
CA MET A 3 -3.32 -10.81 -5.79
C MET A 3 -4.80 -11.12 -5.52
N GLU A 4 -5.08 -12.19 -4.80
CA GLU A 4 -6.43 -12.60 -4.43
C GLU A 4 -6.69 -12.40 -2.93
N ILE A 5 -7.91 -11.97 -2.58
CA ILE A 5 -8.35 -11.87 -1.19
C ILE A 5 -8.98 -13.19 -0.77
N LYS A 6 -8.30 -13.93 0.08
CA LYS A 6 -8.80 -15.18 0.66
C LYS A 6 -9.76 -14.88 1.81
N GLN A 7 -10.98 -15.40 1.76
CA GLN A 7 -11.95 -15.17 2.82
C GLN A 7 -11.86 -16.24 3.91
N ARG A 8 -11.72 -15.78 5.15
CA ARG A 8 -11.82 -16.59 6.38
C ARG A 8 -12.62 -15.80 7.42
N LEU A 9 -13.92 -15.65 7.12
CA LEU A 9 -14.81 -14.77 7.89
C LEU A 9 -15.14 -15.36 9.26
N LEU A 10 -15.15 -14.49 10.29
CA LEU A 10 -15.59 -14.82 11.62
C LEU A 10 -17.10 -15.07 11.61
N PRO A 11 -17.56 -16.20 12.17
CA PRO A 11 -18.98 -16.43 12.39
C PRO A 11 -19.57 -15.40 13.37
N ASP A 12 -20.87 -15.15 13.24
CA ASP A 12 -21.59 -14.33 14.20
C ASP A 12 -21.64 -14.99 15.58
N GLY A 13 -21.78 -14.19 16.63
CA GLY A 13 -21.85 -14.66 18.01
C GLY A 13 -20.49 -15.01 18.64
N ARG A 14 -19.38 -14.81 17.94
CA ARG A 14 -18.04 -14.98 18.53
C ARG A 14 -17.75 -13.84 19.52
N PRO A 15 -17.15 -14.11 20.69
CA PRO A 15 -16.84 -13.08 21.69
C PRO A 15 -15.90 -11.98 21.20
N ASN A 16 -15.04 -12.30 20.22
CA ASN A 16 -14.12 -11.36 19.58
C ASN A 16 -14.72 -10.65 18.37
N LYS A 17 -16.02 -10.82 18.06
CA LYS A 17 -16.73 -10.12 16.99
C LYS A 17 -17.79 -9.19 17.59
N PRO A 18 -17.77 -7.87 17.32
CA PRO A 18 -18.80 -6.95 17.80
C PRO A 18 -20.22 -7.31 17.32
N SER A 19 -20.33 -7.95 16.15
CA SER A 19 -21.60 -8.29 15.47
C SER A 19 -22.52 -7.08 15.30
N LYS A 20 -21.93 -5.92 14.99
CA LYS A 20 -22.63 -4.66 14.75
C LYS A 20 -22.39 -4.19 13.32
N PRO A 21 -23.38 -3.57 12.65
CA PRO A 21 -23.19 -3.00 11.33
C PRO A 21 -22.28 -1.76 11.39
N MET A 22 -21.61 -1.47 10.27
CA MET A 22 -20.74 -0.32 10.07
C MET A 22 -20.91 0.22 8.64
N THR A 23 -20.82 1.54 8.50
CA THR A 23 -20.55 2.18 7.20
C THR A 23 -19.12 2.68 7.20
N PRO A 24 -18.24 2.14 6.37
CA PRO A 24 -16.84 2.54 6.33
C PRO A 24 -16.69 4.02 5.95
N GLN A 25 -15.93 4.76 6.76
CA GLN A 25 -15.54 6.16 6.51
C GLN A 25 -14.01 6.32 6.48
N TYR A 26 -13.28 5.34 7.02
CA TYR A 26 -11.84 5.32 7.10
C TYR A 26 -11.28 3.93 6.84
N ILE A 27 -9.99 3.89 6.53
CA ILE A 27 -9.17 2.68 6.54
C ILE A 27 -8.07 2.90 7.56
N THR A 28 -7.98 2.05 8.57
CA THR A 28 -6.97 2.13 9.61
C THR A 28 -5.88 1.09 9.38
N ILE A 29 -4.64 1.56 9.32
CA ILE A 29 -3.47 0.72 9.11
C ILE A 29 -2.82 0.39 10.44
N HIS A 30 -2.51 -0.91 10.62
CA HIS A 30 -1.80 -1.46 11.76
C HIS A 30 -0.60 -2.28 11.33
N ASN A 31 0.32 -2.53 12.26
CA ASN A 31 1.23 -3.67 12.21
C ASN A 31 0.80 -4.69 13.26
N THR A 32 0.97 -5.98 12.94
CA THR A 32 0.55 -7.09 13.82
C THR A 32 1.31 -7.14 15.16
N ASP A 33 2.38 -6.35 15.31
CA ASP A 33 3.25 -6.31 16.49
C ASP A 33 3.79 -7.71 16.89
N ASN A 34 4.01 -8.57 15.89
CA ASN A 34 4.47 -9.95 16.04
C ASN A 34 5.56 -10.27 15.00
N THR A 35 6.79 -10.41 15.50
CA THR A 35 8.00 -10.65 14.68
C THR A 35 8.38 -12.13 14.58
N LYS A 36 7.62 -13.05 15.18
CA LYS A 36 7.92 -14.49 15.10
C LYS A 36 7.94 -14.96 13.65
N PRO A 37 8.84 -15.85 13.24
CA PRO A 37 9.01 -16.28 11.86
C PRO A 37 7.76 -16.87 11.20
N ASP A 38 6.85 -17.46 11.97
CA ASP A 38 5.59 -18.06 11.50
C ASP A 38 4.37 -17.15 11.63
N ALA A 39 4.56 -15.86 11.98
CA ALA A 39 3.48 -14.88 12.16
C ALA A 39 2.95 -14.34 10.82
N THR A 40 2.63 -15.24 9.90
CA THR A 40 2.11 -14.95 8.57
C THR A 40 0.66 -14.44 8.58
N ALA A 41 0.17 -13.94 7.44
CA ALA A 41 -1.23 -13.54 7.30
C ALA A 41 -2.16 -14.74 7.53
N GLU A 42 -1.78 -15.92 7.09
CA GLU A 42 -2.54 -17.14 7.36
C GLU A 42 -2.60 -17.47 8.85
N SER A 43 -1.48 -17.40 9.56
CA SER A 43 -1.40 -17.66 11.02
C SER A 43 -2.31 -16.68 11.78
N HIS A 44 -2.27 -15.38 11.44
CA HIS A 44 -3.14 -14.37 12.03
C HIS A 44 -4.62 -14.63 11.70
N SER A 45 -4.92 -15.09 10.48
CA SER A 45 -6.29 -15.43 10.11
C SER A 45 -6.86 -16.56 10.96
N ARG A 46 -6.06 -17.58 11.24
CA ARG A 46 -6.43 -18.69 12.16
C ARG A 46 -6.58 -18.20 13.60
N TYR A 47 -5.68 -17.33 14.06
CA TYR A 47 -5.74 -16.73 15.39
C TYR A 47 -7.05 -15.97 15.61
N VAL A 48 -7.45 -15.09 14.66
CA VAL A 48 -8.71 -14.35 14.76
C VAL A 48 -9.91 -15.29 14.72
N LEU A 49 -9.93 -16.26 13.79
CA LEU A 49 -11.00 -17.25 13.69
C LEU A 49 -11.17 -18.06 14.96
N ASN A 50 -10.07 -18.37 15.66
CA ASN A 50 -10.06 -19.16 16.91
C ASN A 50 -10.31 -18.31 18.17
N GLY A 51 -10.81 -17.07 18.01
CA GLY A 51 -11.25 -16.23 19.13
C GLY A 51 -10.17 -15.34 19.71
N SER A 52 -9.09 -15.05 18.97
CA SER A 52 -8.05 -14.06 19.33
C SER A 52 -7.41 -14.32 20.71
N GLY A 53 -7.26 -15.59 21.10
CA GLY A 53 -6.73 -15.94 22.42
C GLY A 53 -7.59 -15.47 23.59
N GLY A 54 -8.92 -15.37 23.41
CA GLY A 54 -9.86 -14.90 24.42
C GLY A 54 -9.95 -13.37 24.54
N ARG A 55 -9.26 -12.63 23.67
CA ARG A 55 -9.29 -11.15 23.64
C ARG A 55 -10.45 -10.66 22.80
N GLN A 56 -11.02 -9.52 23.16
CA GLN A 56 -11.87 -8.74 22.27
C GLN A 56 -11.01 -8.05 21.21
N ALA A 57 -10.58 -8.83 20.22
CA ALA A 57 -9.74 -8.34 19.13
C ALA A 57 -10.15 -8.99 17.81
N SER A 58 -10.48 -8.18 16.84
CA SER A 58 -10.80 -8.57 15.47
C SER A 58 -10.58 -7.40 14.52
N TRP A 59 -10.19 -7.71 13.32
CA TRP A 59 -9.93 -6.73 12.27
C TRP A 59 -10.38 -7.28 10.91
N HIS A 60 -10.40 -6.44 9.88
CA HIS A 60 -11.02 -6.81 8.60
C HIS A 60 -10.08 -7.60 7.71
N TYR A 61 -8.80 -7.20 7.64
CA TYR A 61 -7.84 -7.83 6.75
C TYR A 61 -6.49 -8.02 7.42
N THR A 62 -5.82 -9.12 7.09
CA THR A 62 -4.38 -9.30 7.35
C THR A 62 -3.64 -9.47 6.03
N VAL A 63 -2.49 -8.82 5.91
CA VAL A 63 -1.66 -8.79 4.70
C VAL A 63 -0.22 -9.13 5.05
N ASP A 64 0.42 -9.97 4.25
CA ASP A 64 1.85 -10.17 4.22
C ASP A 64 2.42 -10.09 2.80
N ASP A 65 3.64 -10.53 2.58
CA ASP A 65 4.30 -10.51 1.27
C ASP A 65 3.78 -11.59 0.31
N ASN A 66 2.96 -12.54 0.77
CA ASN A 66 2.43 -13.64 -0.03
C ASN A 66 0.91 -13.59 -0.18
N GLU A 67 0.18 -13.15 0.86
CA GLU A 67 -1.25 -13.40 0.96
C GLU A 67 -2.03 -12.23 1.59
N VAL A 68 -3.33 -12.19 1.28
CA VAL A 68 -4.31 -11.30 1.91
C VAL A 68 -5.49 -12.14 2.39
N TYR A 69 -5.81 -12.03 3.68
CA TYR A 69 -6.99 -12.66 4.28
C TYR A 69 -8.01 -11.64 4.75
N GLN A 70 -9.29 -11.90 4.47
CA GLN A 70 -10.42 -11.13 5.01
C GLN A 70 -11.09 -11.90 6.15
N HIS A 71 -11.30 -11.23 7.30
CA HIS A 71 -11.87 -11.82 8.54
C HIS A 71 -13.24 -11.27 8.90
N LEU A 72 -13.53 -10.02 8.54
CA LEU A 72 -14.82 -9.37 8.72
C LEU A 72 -15.28 -8.80 7.36
N ARG A 73 -16.61 -8.74 7.16
CA ARG A 73 -17.11 -7.97 6.01
C ARG A 73 -16.84 -6.50 6.23
N ASP A 74 -16.67 -5.74 5.15
CA ASP A 74 -16.34 -4.31 5.23
C ASP A 74 -17.39 -3.48 5.98
N ASN A 75 -18.64 -3.96 6.01
CA ASN A 75 -19.77 -3.31 6.69
C ASN A 75 -20.03 -3.83 8.12
N GLU A 76 -19.07 -4.51 8.72
CA GLU A 76 -19.12 -5.01 10.10
C GLU A 76 -18.08 -4.26 10.95
N GLN A 77 -18.42 -3.98 12.23
CA GLN A 77 -17.44 -3.39 13.16
C GLN A 77 -16.39 -4.42 13.58
N GLY A 78 -15.16 -3.93 13.82
CA GLY A 78 -14.06 -4.71 14.38
C GLY A 78 -13.61 -4.16 15.75
N TRP A 79 -12.87 -4.97 16.51
CA TRP A 79 -12.19 -4.56 17.72
C TRP A 79 -10.68 -4.41 17.44
N HIS A 80 -10.23 -3.28 16.79
CA HIS A 80 -8.84 -3.11 16.38
C HIS A 80 -8.19 -1.79 16.79
N CYS A 81 -8.98 -0.79 17.19
CA CYS A 81 -8.45 0.54 17.52
C CYS A 81 -8.32 0.81 19.01
N THR A 82 -8.67 -0.12 19.88
CA THR A 82 -8.64 0.03 21.36
C THR A 82 -9.46 1.23 21.89
N ASP A 83 -10.34 1.80 21.08
CA ASP A 83 -11.21 2.93 21.41
C ASP A 83 -12.64 2.51 21.82
N GLY A 84 -12.85 1.22 22.10
CA GLY A 84 -14.14 0.67 22.50
C GLY A 84 -15.20 0.83 21.39
N ASN A 85 -16.28 1.56 21.68
CA ASN A 85 -17.30 1.91 20.69
C ASN A 85 -16.96 3.23 19.96
N GLY A 86 -15.72 3.68 20.02
CA GLY A 86 -15.27 4.90 19.36
C GLY A 86 -15.23 4.79 17.83
N PRO A 87 -14.95 5.90 17.16
CA PRO A 87 -15.00 5.96 15.69
C PRO A 87 -13.99 5.06 15.00
N GLY A 88 -12.85 4.76 15.61
CA GLY A 88 -11.86 3.83 15.07
C GLY A 88 -12.45 2.44 14.83
N ASN A 89 -13.14 1.88 15.82
CA ASN A 89 -13.77 0.57 15.70
C ASN A 89 -15.11 0.60 14.97
N SER A 90 -15.85 1.71 15.02
CA SER A 90 -17.22 1.79 14.50
C SER A 90 -17.35 2.38 13.11
N THR A 91 -16.29 2.96 12.55
CA THR A 91 -16.32 3.61 11.23
C THR A 91 -15.11 3.27 10.33
N SER A 92 -14.18 2.43 10.79
CA SER A 92 -13.01 2.14 9.97
C SER A 92 -12.79 0.66 9.69
N ILE A 93 -12.31 0.38 8.48
CA ILE A 93 -11.81 -0.93 8.07
C ILE A 93 -10.38 -1.07 8.62
N GLY A 94 -10.14 -2.03 9.52
CA GLY A 94 -8.81 -2.29 10.07
C GLY A 94 -8.02 -3.25 9.20
N ILE A 95 -6.80 -2.88 8.84
CA ILE A 95 -5.86 -3.69 8.07
C ILE A 95 -4.60 -3.90 8.91
N GLU A 96 -4.31 -5.15 9.25
CA GLU A 96 -3.09 -5.57 9.93
C GLU A 96 -2.05 -6.00 8.91
N ILE A 97 -0.91 -5.31 8.87
CA ILE A 97 0.22 -5.68 8.02
C ILE A 97 1.22 -6.45 8.88
N CYS A 98 1.53 -7.67 8.47
CA CYS A 98 2.49 -8.53 9.15
C CYS A 98 3.87 -7.88 9.24
N MET A 99 4.68 -8.36 10.18
CA MET A 99 6.03 -7.85 10.41
C MET A 99 6.96 -8.93 10.97
N TYR A 100 6.73 -10.19 10.61
CA TYR A 100 7.58 -11.31 11.03
C TYR A 100 8.97 -11.21 10.41
N ASP A 101 9.94 -11.80 11.11
CA ASP A 101 11.30 -11.89 10.60
C ASP A 101 11.31 -12.70 9.28
N GLU A 102 12.18 -12.33 8.35
CA GLU A 102 12.31 -12.91 7.00
C GLU A 102 11.23 -12.49 5.98
N MET A 103 10.15 -11.80 6.41
CA MET A 103 9.16 -11.25 5.48
C MET A 103 9.78 -10.19 4.56
N ASN A 104 9.43 -10.21 3.29
CA ASN A 104 9.75 -9.10 2.39
C ASN A 104 8.81 -7.91 2.66
N GLU A 105 9.26 -7.01 3.53
CA GLU A 105 8.48 -5.86 3.99
C GLU A 105 8.00 -4.96 2.85
N GLU A 106 8.84 -4.74 1.83
CA GLU A 106 8.46 -3.90 0.68
C GLU A 106 7.35 -4.53 -0.16
N VAL A 107 7.37 -5.85 -0.33
CA VAL A 107 6.31 -6.60 -1.01
C VAL A 107 5.03 -6.58 -0.18
N ALA A 108 5.12 -6.78 1.14
CA ALA A 108 3.96 -6.71 2.03
C ALA A 108 3.28 -5.33 1.98
N TRP A 109 4.08 -4.24 1.96
CA TRP A 109 3.53 -2.89 1.81
C TRP A 109 2.89 -2.65 0.45
N LYS A 110 3.45 -3.20 -0.62
CA LYS A 110 2.83 -3.19 -1.96
C LYS A 110 1.48 -3.89 -1.96
N ASN A 111 1.41 -5.09 -1.38
CA ASN A 111 0.18 -5.86 -1.28
C ASN A 111 -0.88 -5.11 -0.47
N ALA A 112 -0.47 -4.48 0.64
CA ALA A 112 -1.34 -3.64 1.45
C ALA A 112 -1.82 -2.40 0.69
N ALA A 113 -0.94 -1.73 -0.05
CA ALA A 113 -1.29 -0.57 -0.88
C ALA A 113 -2.31 -0.94 -1.96
N TRP A 114 -2.13 -2.08 -2.64
CA TRP A 114 -3.10 -2.62 -3.59
C TRP A 114 -4.47 -2.85 -2.94
N LEU A 115 -4.50 -3.49 -1.76
CA LEU A 115 -5.75 -3.74 -1.02
C LEU A 115 -6.43 -2.42 -0.64
N VAL A 116 -5.68 -1.46 -0.07
CA VAL A 116 -6.20 -0.16 0.34
C VAL A 116 -6.79 0.59 -0.85
N ALA A 117 -6.09 0.66 -1.98
CA ALA A 117 -6.60 1.30 -3.20
C ALA A 117 -7.93 0.68 -3.66
N LYS A 118 -8.03 -0.65 -3.63
CA LYS A 118 -9.26 -1.38 -3.97
C LYS A 118 -10.42 -1.06 -3.01
N LEU A 119 -10.14 -0.94 -1.71
CA LEU A 119 -11.14 -0.59 -0.70
C LEU A 119 -11.56 0.88 -0.80
N LEU A 120 -10.62 1.80 -1.02
CA LEU A 120 -10.93 3.22 -1.26
C LEU A 120 -11.90 3.37 -2.44
N LYS A 121 -11.62 2.71 -3.55
CA LYS A 121 -12.49 2.71 -4.73
C LYS A 121 -13.87 2.10 -4.42
N ARG A 122 -13.90 0.95 -3.74
CA ARG A 122 -15.15 0.24 -3.40
C ARG A 122 -16.09 1.08 -2.53
N HIS A 123 -15.54 1.85 -1.60
CA HIS A 123 -16.30 2.62 -0.63
C HIS A 123 -16.40 4.12 -0.97
N GLY A 124 -15.89 4.55 -2.12
CA GLY A 124 -15.90 5.97 -2.51
C GLY A 124 -15.08 6.85 -1.58
N LEU A 125 -14.03 6.31 -0.96
CA LEU A 125 -13.16 7.02 -0.04
C LEU A 125 -11.95 7.60 -0.77
N THR A 126 -11.41 8.69 -0.21
CA THR A 126 -10.18 9.32 -0.71
C THR A 126 -8.96 8.90 0.10
N LEU A 127 -7.75 9.15 -0.42
CA LEU A 127 -6.49 8.83 0.25
C LEU A 127 -6.39 9.44 1.66
N GLN A 128 -6.99 10.61 1.90
CA GLN A 128 -7.03 11.27 3.22
C GLN A 128 -7.80 10.48 4.28
N ARG A 129 -8.56 9.47 3.89
CA ARG A 129 -9.28 8.56 4.79
C ARG A 129 -8.44 7.35 5.23
N VAL A 130 -7.20 7.25 4.74
CA VAL A 130 -6.22 6.26 5.23
C VAL A 130 -5.48 6.87 6.41
N VAL A 131 -5.62 6.24 7.58
CA VAL A 131 -5.06 6.76 8.83
C VAL A 131 -4.27 5.67 9.59
N PRO A 132 -3.24 6.04 10.36
CA PRO A 132 -2.60 5.10 11.26
C PRO A 132 -3.47 4.85 12.50
N HIS A 133 -3.27 3.74 13.21
CA HIS A 133 -3.94 3.47 14.49
C HIS A 133 -3.76 4.63 15.48
N GLY A 134 -2.58 5.24 15.51
CA GLY A 134 -2.28 6.40 16.35
C GLY A 134 -3.20 7.60 16.16
N HIS A 135 -3.93 7.67 15.04
CA HIS A 135 -4.98 8.68 14.81
C HIS A 135 -6.10 8.61 15.86
N TRP A 136 -6.43 7.41 16.35
CA TRP A 136 -7.53 7.18 17.28
C TRP A 136 -7.10 7.23 18.75
N THR A 137 -5.95 6.65 19.09
CA THR A 137 -5.58 6.39 20.49
C THR A 137 -4.12 6.72 20.85
N LYS A 138 -3.40 7.48 20.05
CA LYS A 138 -1.98 7.83 20.24
C LYS A 138 -1.02 6.62 20.33
N LYS A 139 -1.46 5.41 19.98
CA LYS A 139 -0.60 4.23 19.92
C LYS A 139 0.44 4.41 18.81
N ASN A 140 1.71 4.05 19.07
CA ASN A 140 2.75 3.98 18.03
C ASN A 140 2.53 2.77 17.12
N CYS A 141 1.50 2.86 16.27
CA CYS A 141 1.09 1.81 15.33
C CYS A 141 0.52 2.48 14.07
N PRO A 142 0.93 2.02 12.89
CA PRO A 142 1.85 0.92 12.56
C PRO A 142 3.33 1.30 12.74
N SER A 143 4.03 0.67 13.67
CA SER A 143 5.37 1.10 14.13
C SER A 143 6.44 1.10 13.04
N ARG A 144 6.41 0.11 12.12
CA ARG A 144 7.38 0.02 11.01
C ARG A 144 7.03 0.97 9.86
N ILE A 145 5.75 1.28 9.66
CA ILE A 145 5.30 2.09 8.52
C ILE A 145 5.31 3.59 8.87
N LEU A 146 5.07 3.97 10.13
CA LEU A 146 5.02 5.38 10.57
C LEU A 146 6.23 6.20 10.14
N PRO A 147 7.48 5.73 10.28
CA PRO A 147 8.66 6.47 9.80
C PRO A 147 8.67 6.68 8.27
N HIS A 148 7.89 5.88 7.55
CA HIS A 148 7.80 5.85 6.09
C HIS A 148 6.37 6.14 5.58
N TRP A 149 5.53 6.78 6.42
CA TRP A 149 4.10 6.99 6.14
C TRP A 149 3.84 7.63 4.78
N SER A 150 4.60 8.68 4.43
CA SER A 150 4.48 9.35 3.13
C SER A 150 4.83 8.41 1.95
N LYS A 151 5.85 7.55 2.12
CA LYS A 151 6.19 6.53 1.11
C LYS A 151 5.01 5.55 0.93
N PHE A 152 4.41 5.09 2.01
CA PHE A 152 3.28 4.18 1.98
C PHE A 152 2.04 4.81 1.31
N LEU A 153 1.70 6.06 1.65
CA LEU A 153 0.62 6.78 0.98
C LEU A 153 0.87 6.95 -0.52
N ASN A 154 2.10 7.24 -0.93
CA ASN A 154 2.46 7.32 -2.35
C ASN A 154 2.33 5.96 -3.06
N MET A 155 2.58 4.84 -2.38
CA MET A 155 2.33 3.51 -2.95
C MET A 155 0.84 3.28 -3.20
N ILE A 156 -0.02 3.68 -2.26
CA ILE A 156 -1.48 3.58 -2.40
C ILE A 156 -1.96 4.45 -3.56
N ASP A 157 -1.48 5.69 -3.68
CA ASP A 157 -1.86 6.61 -4.76
C ASP A 157 -1.52 6.03 -6.14
N ARG A 158 -0.34 5.45 -6.30
CA ARG A 158 0.06 4.74 -7.53
C ARG A 158 -0.86 3.56 -7.85
N GLU A 159 -1.24 2.80 -6.85
CA GLU A 159 -2.20 1.70 -7.03
C GLU A 159 -3.59 2.20 -7.41
N MET A 160 -4.06 3.31 -6.84
CA MET A 160 -5.32 3.94 -7.23
C MET A 160 -5.31 4.38 -8.70
N ILE A 161 -4.22 5.00 -9.16
CA ILE A 161 -4.04 5.37 -10.56
C ILE A 161 -4.05 4.13 -11.46
N SER A 162 -3.30 3.10 -11.10
CA SER A 162 -3.20 1.83 -11.84
C SER A 162 -4.56 1.13 -11.95
N GLN A 163 -5.33 1.07 -10.87
CA GLN A 163 -6.64 0.42 -10.84
C GLN A 163 -7.76 1.23 -11.52
N ASN A 164 -7.59 2.55 -11.66
CA ASN A 164 -8.53 3.42 -12.38
C ASN A 164 -8.24 3.46 -13.89
N ASN A 165 -7.01 3.21 -14.28
CA ASN A 165 -6.60 3.12 -15.67
C ASN A 165 -5.88 1.78 -15.89
N PRO A 166 -6.62 0.64 -15.92
CA PRO A 166 -6.03 -0.66 -16.13
C PRO A 166 -5.44 -0.68 -17.55
N GLN A 167 -4.16 -0.29 -17.64
CA GLN A 167 -3.42 -0.61 -18.86
C GLN A 167 -3.43 -2.13 -19.00
N PRO A 168 -3.78 -2.67 -20.17
CA PRO A 168 -3.56 -4.09 -20.43
C PRO A 168 -2.11 -4.39 -20.07
N ALA A 169 -1.90 -5.47 -19.31
CA ALA A 169 -0.56 -5.90 -18.95
C ALA A 169 0.32 -5.82 -20.20
N PRO A 170 1.45 -5.08 -20.18
CA PRO A 170 2.27 -4.94 -21.35
C PRO A 170 2.59 -6.35 -21.82
N LYS A 171 2.14 -6.70 -23.03
CA LYS A 171 2.67 -7.89 -23.71
C LYS A 171 4.17 -7.71 -23.67
N PRO A 172 4.96 -8.73 -23.27
CA PRO A 172 6.40 -8.60 -23.26
C PRO A 172 6.81 -8.21 -24.67
N ASP A 173 7.14 -6.94 -24.88
CA ASP A 173 7.74 -6.48 -26.10
C ASP A 173 9.13 -7.11 -26.13
N THR A 174 9.30 -8.10 -26.98
CA THR A 174 10.57 -8.80 -27.15
C THR A 174 11.61 -7.94 -27.87
N GLN A 175 11.24 -6.71 -28.27
CA GLN A 175 12.17 -5.75 -28.87
C GLN A 175 11.92 -4.33 -28.31
N PRO A 176 12.99 -3.59 -27.96
CA PRO A 176 12.87 -2.18 -27.57
C PRO A 176 12.28 -1.34 -28.70
N GLY A 177 11.14 -0.69 -28.46
CA GLY A 177 10.57 0.28 -29.39
C GLY A 177 11.23 1.65 -29.25
N ASN A 178 11.50 2.34 -30.35
CA ASN A 178 11.95 3.73 -30.31
C ASN A 178 10.78 4.67 -30.00
N VAL A 179 11.01 5.65 -29.13
CA VAL A 179 10.05 6.68 -28.74
C VAL A 179 10.68 8.05 -28.93
N THR A 180 10.02 8.91 -29.67
CA THR A 180 10.43 10.33 -29.80
C THR A 180 10.06 11.08 -28.52
N ILE A 181 10.98 11.87 -27.99
CA ILE A 181 10.77 12.71 -26.82
C ILE A 181 10.83 14.16 -27.26
N GLU A 182 9.75 14.90 -27.05
CA GLU A 182 9.61 16.30 -27.38
C GLU A 182 9.44 17.15 -26.12
N LEU A 183 10.03 18.32 -26.11
CA LEU A 183 9.84 19.36 -25.11
C LEU A 183 9.39 20.62 -25.82
N GLU A 184 8.23 21.14 -25.47
CA GLU A 184 7.64 22.36 -26.09
C GLU A 184 7.56 22.30 -27.63
N GLY A 185 7.39 21.08 -28.19
CA GLY A 185 7.28 20.84 -29.63
C GLY A 185 8.61 20.64 -30.35
N GLU A 186 9.75 20.70 -29.67
CA GLU A 186 11.05 20.40 -30.20
C GLU A 186 11.55 19.01 -29.76
N GLN A 187 12.05 18.21 -30.69
CA GLN A 187 12.61 16.91 -30.39
C GLN A 187 13.91 17.03 -29.60
N VAL A 188 13.90 16.51 -28.38
CA VAL A 188 15.07 16.54 -27.50
C VAL A 188 16.00 15.36 -27.77
N LYS A 189 15.46 14.13 -27.74
CA LYS A 189 16.17 12.88 -28.01
C LYS A 189 15.20 11.72 -28.14
N ASP A 190 15.68 10.62 -28.74
CA ASP A 190 14.94 9.37 -28.76
C ASP A 190 15.06 8.64 -27.41
N GLY A 191 13.96 8.11 -26.97
CA GLY A 191 13.85 7.20 -25.82
C GLY A 191 13.64 5.76 -26.27
N ILE A 192 13.61 4.86 -25.33
CA ILE A 192 13.36 3.44 -25.55
C ILE A 192 12.13 3.02 -24.75
N LEU A 193 11.20 2.35 -25.40
CA LEU A 193 10.04 1.73 -24.74
C LEU A 193 10.37 0.26 -24.43
N ILE A 194 10.40 -0.09 -23.15
CA ILE A 194 10.61 -1.46 -22.68
C ILE A 194 9.49 -1.82 -21.71
N ASN A 195 8.72 -2.86 -22.02
CA ASN A 195 7.62 -3.33 -21.18
C ASN A 195 6.62 -2.22 -20.78
N GLY A 196 6.29 -1.33 -21.71
CA GLY A 196 5.37 -0.21 -21.46
C GLY A 196 5.95 0.94 -20.64
N VAL A 197 7.25 0.91 -20.33
CA VAL A 197 7.98 1.99 -19.64
C VAL A 197 8.91 2.68 -20.61
N THR A 198 8.79 4.00 -20.74
CA THR A 198 9.70 4.82 -21.54
C THR A 198 10.96 5.14 -20.75
N TYR A 199 12.10 4.74 -21.28
CA TYR A 199 13.42 5.10 -20.76
C TYR A 199 13.99 6.21 -21.63
N ALA A 200 14.44 7.30 -21.00
CA ALA A 200 14.98 8.47 -21.67
C ALA A 200 16.37 8.81 -21.13
N PRO A 201 17.27 9.34 -21.95
CA PRO A 201 18.55 9.84 -21.50
C PRO A 201 18.34 11.03 -20.55
N VAL A 202 18.51 10.81 -19.25
CA VAL A 202 18.26 11.83 -18.22
C VAL A 202 19.03 13.13 -18.46
N ARG A 203 20.26 13.04 -19.01
CA ARG A 203 21.07 14.23 -19.34
C ARG A 203 20.39 15.10 -20.37
N SER A 204 19.97 14.54 -21.49
CA SER A 204 19.35 15.31 -22.58
C SER A 204 18.05 16.00 -22.13
N ILE A 205 17.22 15.31 -21.35
CA ILE A 205 15.98 15.89 -20.79
C ILE A 205 16.30 17.00 -19.79
N ALA A 206 17.24 16.76 -18.87
CA ALA A 206 17.60 17.74 -17.84
C ALA A 206 18.22 19.01 -18.47
N GLU A 207 19.13 18.86 -19.43
CA GLU A 207 19.75 20.00 -20.13
C GLU A 207 18.72 20.79 -20.92
N ALA A 208 17.77 20.14 -21.59
CA ALA A 208 16.64 20.81 -22.28
C ALA A 208 15.75 21.59 -21.29
N CYS A 209 15.62 21.12 -20.05
CA CYS A 209 14.93 21.82 -18.96
C CYS A 209 15.83 22.87 -18.25
N GLY A 210 17.02 23.19 -18.75
CA GLY A 210 17.95 24.14 -18.15
C GLY A 210 18.64 23.66 -16.86
N LEU A 211 18.70 22.35 -16.66
CA LEU A 211 19.37 21.75 -15.52
C LEU A 211 20.77 21.25 -15.86
N GLN A 212 21.69 21.31 -14.91
CA GLN A 212 22.99 20.67 -14.99
C GLN A 212 22.93 19.26 -14.42
N VAL A 213 23.65 18.31 -15.06
CA VAL A 213 23.63 16.89 -14.67
C VAL A 213 25.01 16.47 -14.19
N GLY A 214 25.09 16.09 -12.93
CA GLY A 214 26.25 15.44 -12.31
C GLY A 214 26.07 13.93 -12.23
N TRP A 215 27.17 13.18 -12.35
CA TRP A 215 27.19 11.73 -12.16
C TRP A 215 28.25 11.33 -11.14
N ASP A 216 27.82 10.57 -10.12
CA ASP A 216 28.71 9.93 -9.15
C ASP A 216 28.86 8.46 -9.51
N GLN A 217 30.06 8.10 -9.98
CA GLN A 217 30.39 6.74 -10.42
C GLN A 217 30.37 5.73 -9.26
N VAL A 218 30.78 6.14 -8.07
CA VAL A 218 30.90 5.26 -6.89
C VAL A 218 29.52 5.02 -6.27
N GLY A 219 28.79 6.10 -6.04
CA GLY A 219 27.44 6.04 -5.49
C GLY A 219 26.35 5.68 -6.50
N LYS A 220 26.71 5.54 -7.80
CA LYS A 220 25.76 5.34 -8.93
C LYS A 220 24.58 6.32 -8.87
N LYS A 221 24.89 7.59 -8.61
CA LYS A 221 23.92 8.64 -8.38
C LYS A 221 23.96 9.71 -9.46
N VAL A 222 22.79 10.03 -10.01
CA VAL A 222 22.60 11.21 -10.87
C VAL A 222 22.14 12.38 -9.99
N THR A 223 22.78 13.54 -10.15
CA THR A 223 22.38 14.79 -9.48
C THR A 223 21.95 15.80 -10.53
N LEU A 224 20.78 16.39 -10.35
CA LEU A 224 20.27 17.47 -11.17
C LEU A 224 20.31 18.77 -10.36
N THR A 225 20.95 19.82 -10.88
CA THR A 225 21.04 21.13 -10.23
C THR A 225 20.54 22.22 -11.17
N LYS A 226 19.87 23.22 -10.62
CA LYS A 226 19.51 24.41 -11.42
C LYS A 226 20.78 25.12 -11.86
N GLY A 227 20.91 25.42 -13.13
CA GLY A 227 21.96 26.30 -13.61
C GLY A 227 21.89 27.64 -12.88
N ALA A 228 23.04 28.24 -12.58
CA ALA A 228 23.05 29.61 -12.07
C ALA A 228 22.39 30.51 -13.12
N VAL A 229 21.30 31.17 -12.74
CA VAL A 229 20.70 32.23 -13.56
C VAL A 229 21.74 33.32 -13.70
N LYS A 230 22.25 33.54 -14.92
CA LYS A 230 23.10 34.70 -15.22
C LYS A 230 22.26 35.93 -15.35
#